data_377ed49cd9799f0d6e29eec2a3c1f093
#
_entry.id   377ed49cd9799f0d6e29eec2a3c1f093
#
_cell.length_a   1.000
_cell.length_b   1.000
_cell.length_c   1.000
_cell.angle_alpha   90.00
_cell.angle_beta   90.00
_cell.angle_gamma   90.00
#
_symmetry.space_group_name_H-M   'P 1'
#
loop_
_entity.id
_entity.type
_entity.pdbx_description
1 polymer ?
#
loop_
_entity_poly.entity_id
_entity_poly.type
_entity_poly.pdbx_seq_one_letter_code
_entity_poly.pdbx_strand_id
1 'polypeptide(L)'
;MTTRETSVTASDSIGRAASNPSARLANGTASAAGETQVQYVPAGTGKAYRSPIDEIRFLITGEQTAGAFFMAEVSVVPGAGNPPHIHHREEECFYLQEGTLTIQVGGKTQTASAGDFIRLPRGVAHSFKNTGNVEAKVLLVVAPAGLEKFFEEAFYPVEDRSAAMPPMTEAFMARVLEAAPKCGLEFLPPAQQ
;
A
#
# COMPACT_ATOMS: atom_id res chain seq x y z
N MET A 1 16.64 51.01 50.26
CA MET A 1 16.71 51.11 48.80
C MET A 1 15.73 50.15 48.24
N THR A 2 14.74 50.67 47.60
CA THR A 2 13.43 50.08 47.27
C THR A 2 13.48 49.35 45.95
N THR A 3 13.18 48.10 45.92
CA THR A 3 12.94 47.36 44.69
C THR A 3 11.44 47.18 44.48
N ARG A 4 10.95 47.69 43.34
CA ARG A 4 9.56 47.55 42.89
C ARG A 4 9.38 46.23 42.20
N GLU A 5 8.45 45.43 42.65
CA GLU A 5 7.82 44.35 41.92
C GLU A 5 6.78 44.91 40.96
N THR A 6 6.85 44.51 39.71
CA THR A 6 5.79 44.70 38.71
C THR A 6 5.20 43.33 38.38
N SER A 7 4.00 43.10 38.86
CA SER A 7 3.14 41.98 38.47
C SER A 7 2.54 42.23 37.09
N VAL A 8 2.71 41.28 36.20
CA VAL A 8 1.98 41.22 34.92
C VAL A 8 0.95 40.12 35.02
N THR A 9 -0.30 40.52 35.02
CA THR A 9 -1.46 39.63 34.96
C THR A 9 -1.62 39.08 33.55
N ALA A 10 -1.61 37.75 33.40
CA ALA A 10 -1.99 37.07 32.20
C ALA A 10 -3.52 37.03 32.08
N SER A 11 -4.07 37.57 31.02
CA SER A 11 -5.47 37.40 30.64
C SER A 11 -5.63 36.29 29.63
N ASP A 12 -6.43 35.31 30.00
CA ASP A 12 -6.94 34.24 29.15
C ASP A 12 -7.66 34.78 27.91
N SER A 13 -7.28 34.24 26.73
CA SER A 13 -8.16 34.23 25.60
C SER A 13 -8.09 32.85 24.93
N ILE A 14 -9.05 32.03 25.30
CA ILE A 14 -9.31 30.75 24.64
C ILE A 14 -9.82 31.04 23.25
N GLY A 15 -8.96 30.85 22.23
CA GLY A 15 -9.30 30.92 20.84
C GLY A 15 -10.08 29.68 20.42
N ARG A 16 -11.30 29.92 20.04
CA ARG A 16 -12.31 29.02 19.49
C ARG A 16 -11.76 28.21 18.33
N ALA A 17 -11.78 26.88 18.42
CA ALA A 17 -11.51 25.97 17.31
C ALA A 17 -12.52 26.23 16.17
N ALA A 18 -12.02 26.66 15.03
CA ALA A 18 -12.80 26.76 13.82
C ALA A 18 -13.06 25.36 13.28
N SER A 19 -14.33 24.96 13.28
CA SER A 19 -14.83 23.78 12.59
C SER A 19 -14.62 23.96 11.08
N ASN A 20 -13.78 23.15 10.49
CA ASN A 20 -13.58 23.08 9.04
C ASN A 20 -14.79 22.35 8.43
N PRO A 21 -15.65 22.98 7.61
CA PRO A 21 -16.71 22.26 6.91
C PRO A 21 -16.08 21.42 5.82
N SER A 22 -16.14 20.10 5.96
CA SER A 22 -15.84 19.14 4.91
C SER A 22 -16.64 19.48 3.66
N ALA A 23 -16.02 20.10 2.68
CA ALA A 23 -16.56 20.19 1.35
C ALA A 23 -16.62 18.77 0.78
N ARG A 24 -17.82 18.19 0.72
CA ARG A 24 -18.12 16.98 -0.03
C ARG A 24 -17.92 17.31 -1.51
N LEU A 25 -16.78 16.87 -2.07
CA LEU A 25 -16.67 16.76 -3.52
C LEU A 25 -17.54 15.57 -3.93
N ALA A 26 -18.54 15.84 -4.72
CA ALA A 26 -19.46 14.84 -5.25
C ALA A 26 -18.70 13.82 -6.11
N ASN A 27 -19.08 12.54 -5.97
CA ASN A 27 -18.60 11.46 -6.83
C ASN A 27 -18.91 11.83 -8.29
N GLY A 28 -17.88 12.26 -9.01
CA GLY A 28 -17.96 12.53 -10.45
C GLY A 28 -17.95 11.22 -11.22
N THR A 29 -18.95 11.04 -12.05
CA THR A 29 -19.04 10.03 -13.11
C THR A 29 -17.84 10.14 -14.05
N ALA A 30 -17.34 8.99 -14.53
CA ALA A 30 -16.23 8.91 -15.48
C ALA A 30 -16.41 9.88 -16.67
N SER A 31 -15.45 10.80 -16.83
CA SER A 31 -15.37 11.72 -17.96
C SER A 31 -14.30 11.27 -18.94
N ALA A 32 -14.57 11.53 -20.22
CA ALA A 32 -13.72 11.16 -21.35
C ALA A 32 -12.34 11.84 -21.28
N ALA A 33 -11.36 11.21 -21.92
CA ALA A 33 -9.96 11.64 -22.01
C ALA A 33 -9.79 13.14 -22.26
N GLY A 34 -9.14 13.85 -21.32
CA GLY A 34 -8.71 15.24 -21.55
C GLY A 34 -8.73 16.19 -20.34
N GLU A 35 -9.38 15.87 -19.25
CA GLU A 35 -9.42 16.77 -18.09
C GLU A 35 -8.30 16.41 -17.08
N THR A 36 -7.45 17.38 -16.76
CA THR A 36 -6.46 17.30 -15.67
C THR A 36 -7.21 17.37 -14.33
N GLN A 37 -7.78 16.23 -13.91
CA GLN A 37 -8.54 16.18 -12.67
C GLN A 37 -7.61 15.79 -11.51
N VAL A 38 -7.65 16.58 -10.42
CA VAL A 38 -6.93 16.24 -9.19
C VAL A 38 -7.55 14.97 -8.59
N GLN A 39 -6.76 13.93 -8.45
CA GLN A 39 -7.16 12.73 -7.73
C GLN A 39 -7.02 12.95 -6.22
N TYR A 40 -8.11 12.80 -5.48
CA TYR A 40 -8.12 12.88 -4.03
C TYR A 40 -8.75 11.62 -3.44
N VAL A 41 -7.99 10.89 -2.65
CA VAL A 41 -8.40 9.68 -1.95
C VAL A 41 -8.29 9.93 -0.46
N PRO A 42 -9.38 10.17 0.27
CA PRO A 42 -9.33 10.34 1.71
C PRO A 42 -8.71 9.13 2.41
N ALA A 43 -8.02 9.37 3.54
CA ALA A 43 -7.44 8.30 4.34
C ALA A 43 -8.48 7.22 4.67
N GLY A 44 -8.09 5.95 4.54
CA GLY A 44 -8.97 4.81 4.80
C GLY A 44 -10.08 4.57 3.76
N THR A 45 -10.15 5.32 2.65
CA THR A 45 -11.12 5.10 1.57
C THR A 45 -10.46 4.51 0.32
N GLY A 46 -11.25 4.22 -0.69
CA GLY A 46 -10.81 3.62 -1.95
C GLY A 46 -11.09 2.12 -2.03
N LYS A 47 -10.96 1.56 -3.23
CA LYS A 47 -11.06 0.12 -3.45
C LYS A 47 -9.96 -0.59 -2.68
N ALA A 48 -10.30 -1.71 -2.06
CA ALA A 48 -9.32 -2.57 -1.42
C ALA A 48 -9.57 -4.03 -1.76
N TYR A 49 -8.50 -4.80 -1.77
CA TYR A 49 -8.51 -6.23 -2.02
C TYR A 49 -7.68 -6.92 -0.95
N ARG A 50 -8.10 -8.11 -0.53
CA ARG A 50 -7.49 -8.84 0.56
C ARG A 50 -7.09 -10.23 0.15
N SER A 51 -5.88 -10.61 0.51
CA SER A 51 -5.36 -11.96 0.47
C SER A 51 -5.27 -12.53 1.88
N PRO A 52 -4.87 -13.80 2.07
CA PRO A 52 -4.57 -14.35 3.39
C PRO A 52 -3.40 -13.69 4.13
N ILE A 53 -2.57 -12.91 3.44
CA ILE A 53 -1.33 -12.35 3.99
C ILE A 53 -1.33 -10.82 4.09
N ASP A 54 -2.14 -10.14 3.28
CA ASP A 54 -2.12 -8.70 3.14
C ASP A 54 -3.47 -8.12 2.68
N GLU A 55 -3.62 -6.81 2.87
CA GLU A 55 -4.66 -5.99 2.26
C GLU A 55 -4.01 -4.93 1.38
N ILE A 56 -4.51 -4.79 0.16
CA ILE A 56 -4.04 -3.82 -0.83
C ILE A 56 -5.14 -2.79 -1.05
N ARG A 57 -4.90 -1.55 -0.64
CA ARG A 57 -5.82 -0.42 -0.84
C ARG A 57 -5.32 0.47 -1.97
N PHE A 58 -6.08 0.54 -3.05
CA PHE A 58 -5.72 1.35 -4.22
C PHE A 58 -5.82 2.85 -3.93
N LEU A 59 -4.75 3.57 -4.25
CA LEU A 59 -4.67 5.03 -4.19
C LEU A 59 -4.88 5.65 -5.57
N ILE A 60 -4.23 5.10 -6.60
CA ILE A 60 -4.38 5.52 -7.99
C ILE A 60 -4.10 4.33 -8.90
N THR A 61 -4.90 4.17 -9.96
CA THR A 61 -4.78 3.06 -10.91
C THR A 61 -4.12 3.49 -12.21
N GLY A 62 -3.70 2.51 -13.01
CA GLY A 62 -3.16 2.76 -14.35
C GLY A 62 -4.15 3.44 -15.29
N GLU A 63 -5.44 3.19 -15.16
CA GLU A 63 -6.47 3.89 -15.92
C GLU A 63 -6.42 5.41 -15.65
N GLN A 64 -6.25 5.80 -14.40
CA GLN A 64 -6.18 7.20 -13.97
C GLN A 64 -4.85 7.89 -14.33
N THR A 65 -3.77 7.12 -14.54
CA THR A 65 -2.43 7.62 -14.88
C THR A 65 -2.06 7.43 -16.35
N ALA A 66 -3.01 7.04 -17.21
CA ALA A 66 -2.74 6.66 -18.59
C ALA A 66 -1.64 5.56 -18.73
N GLY A 67 -1.61 4.63 -17.78
CA GLY A 67 -0.66 3.52 -17.74
C GLY A 67 0.71 3.85 -17.13
N ALA A 68 0.93 5.08 -16.67
CA ALA A 68 2.25 5.50 -16.22
C ALA A 68 2.68 4.78 -14.91
N PHE A 69 1.79 4.70 -13.94
CA PHE A 69 2.04 4.01 -12.67
C PHE A 69 0.75 3.61 -11.95
N PHE A 70 0.88 2.71 -11.02
CA PHE A 70 -0.10 2.30 -10.04
C PHE A 70 0.45 2.55 -8.64
N MET A 71 -0.38 2.99 -7.69
CA MET A 71 -0.01 3.14 -6.29
C MET A 71 -1.07 2.55 -5.37
N ALA A 72 -0.61 1.91 -4.30
CA ALA A 72 -1.46 1.33 -3.26
C ALA A 72 -0.80 1.44 -1.88
N GLU A 73 -1.61 1.42 -0.83
CA GLU A 73 -1.15 1.02 0.50
C GLU A 73 -1.31 -0.48 0.66
N VAL A 74 -0.28 -1.11 1.21
CA VAL A 74 -0.25 -2.54 1.51
C VAL A 74 -0.08 -2.73 3.00
N SER A 75 -0.99 -3.47 3.64
CA SER A 75 -0.92 -3.86 5.04
C SER A 75 -0.61 -5.35 5.13
N VAL A 76 0.56 -5.71 5.65
CA VAL A 76 1.03 -7.09 5.76
C VAL A 76 0.95 -7.55 7.21
N VAL A 77 0.17 -8.60 7.48
CA VAL A 77 0.01 -9.12 8.86
C VAL A 77 1.31 -9.73 9.40
N PRO A 78 1.54 -9.73 10.73
CA PRO A 78 2.72 -10.32 11.33
C PRO A 78 2.96 -11.78 10.93
N GLY A 79 4.19 -12.11 10.61
CA GLY A 79 4.61 -13.46 10.20
C GLY A 79 4.29 -13.83 8.75
N ALA A 80 3.47 -13.04 8.06
CA ALA A 80 3.09 -13.28 6.67
C ALA A 80 4.11 -12.73 5.67
N GLY A 81 4.05 -13.24 4.45
CA GLY A 81 4.89 -12.81 3.33
C GLY A 81 4.54 -13.59 2.06
N ASN A 82 5.05 -13.12 0.94
CA ASN A 82 4.84 -13.76 -0.35
C ASN A 82 6.02 -14.68 -0.72
N PRO A 83 5.78 -15.71 -1.55
CA PRO A 83 6.85 -16.51 -2.11
C PRO A 83 7.73 -15.72 -3.08
N PRO A 84 8.95 -16.20 -3.39
CA PRO A 84 9.79 -15.60 -4.43
C PRO A 84 9.05 -15.50 -5.77
N HIS A 85 9.11 -14.32 -6.39
CA HIS A 85 8.46 -14.05 -7.66
C HIS A 85 9.24 -13.01 -8.48
N ILE A 86 8.88 -12.87 -9.75
CA ILE A 86 9.50 -11.94 -10.70
C ILE A 86 8.40 -11.13 -11.37
N HIS A 87 8.55 -9.81 -11.39
CA HIS A 87 7.79 -8.92 -12.25
C HIS A 87 8.52 -8.75 -13.58
N HIS A 88 7.92 -9.24 -14.67
CA HIS A 88 8.53 -9.15 -16.01
C HIS A 88 8.24 -7.82 -16.71
N ARG A 89 7.31 -7.02 -16.22
CA ARG A 89 6.85 -5.78 -16.88
C ARG A 89 7.17 -4.52 -16.09
N GLU A 90 7.12 -4.61 -14.76
CA GLU A 90 7.10 -3.45 -13.87
C GLU A 90 8.37 -3.35 -13.01
N GLU A 91 8.79 -2.13 -12.74
CA GLU A 91 9.58 -1.81 -11.54
C GLU A 91 8.61 -1.70 -10.36
N GLU A 92 9.01 -2.24 -9.23
CA GLU A 92 8.26 -2.14 -7.98
C GLU A 92 9.09 -1.40 -6.93
N CYS A 93 8.44 -0.51 -6.19
CA CYS A 93 9.09 0.21 -5.11
C CYS A 93 8.22 0.18 -3.86
N PHE A 94 8.86 0.01 -2.72
CA PHE A 94 8.26 0.10 -1.40
C PHE A 94 8.80 1.30 -0.64
N TYR A 95 7.92 2.08 -0.03
CA TYR A 95 8.28 2.97 1.06
C TYR A 95 7.60 2.45 2.32
N LEU A 96 8.39 1.98 3.28
CA LEU A 96 7.86 1.40 4.52
C LEU A 96 7.40 2.52 5.44
N GLN A 97 6.11 2.55 5.74
CA GLN A 97 5.48 3.57 6.59
C GLN A 97 5.46 3.16 8.05
N GLU A 98 5.17 1.86 8.32
CA GLU A 98 5.10 1.30 9.68
C GLU A 98 5.63 -0.14 9.67
N GLY A 99 6.13 -0.59 10.82
CA GLY A 99 6.56 -1.99 11.03
C GLY A 99 7.92 -2.32 10.43
N THR A 100 8.11 -3.59 10.09
CA THR A 100 9.38 -4.14 9.61
C THR A 100 9.13 -5.21 8.55
N LEU A 101 9.87 -5.16 7.45
CA LEU A 101 9.88 -6.21 6.43
C LEU A 101 11.28 -6.76 6.23
N THR A 102 11.41 -8.08 6.20
CA THR A 102 12.60 -8.75 5.66
C THR A 102 12.36 -9.02 4.18
N ILE A 103 13.23 -8.49 3.34
CA ILE A 103 13.12 -8.55 1.88
C ILE A 103 14.29 -9.37 1.35
N GLN A 104 14.01 -10.28 0.44
CA GLN A 104 15.01 -11.00 -0.34
C GLN A 104 14.94 -10.51 -1.78
N VAL A 105 16.05 -10.07 -2.34
CA VAL A 105 16.16 -9.60 -3.72
C VAL A 105 17.52 -9.94 -4.30
N GLY A 106 17.55 -10.60 -5.47
CA GLY A 106 18.77 -10.97 -6.16
C GLY A 106 19.74 -11.78 -5.30
N GLY A 107 19.23 -12.66 -4.43
CA GLY A 107 20.01 -13.49 -3.51
C GLY A 107 20.53 -12.77 -2.26
N LYS A 108 20.16 -11.50 -2.05
CA LYS A 108 20.51 -10.73 -0.84
C LYS A 108 19.29 -10.60 0.06
N THR A 109 19.51 -10.63 1.37
CA THR A 109 18.48 -10.40 2.38
C THR A 109 18.75 -9.06 3.05
N GLN A 110 17.70 -8.24 3.15
CA GLN A 110 17.74 -6.94 3.80
C GLN A 110 16.51 -6.79 4.69
N THR A 111 16.69 -6.28 5.91
CA THR A 111 15.58 -5.87 6.77
C THR A 111 15.38 -4.38 6.61
N ALA A 112 14.14 -3.99 6.31
CA ALA A 112 13.70 -2.62 6.20
C ALA A 112 12.77 -2.25 7.36
N SER A 113 12.85 -1.01 7.81
CA SER A 113 12.06 -0.42 8.88
C SER A 113 11.33 0.84 8.39
N ALA A 114 10.41 1.37 9.20
CA ALA A 114 9.68 2.58 8.86
C ALA A 114 10.63 3.73 8.44
N GLY A 115 10.33 4.35 7.29
CA GLY A 115 11.15 5.38 6.65
C GLY A 115 12.10 4.85 5.57
N ASP A 116 12.31 3.54 5.47
CA ASP A 116 13.17 2.97 4.43
C ASP A 116 12.46 2.88 3.07
N PHE A 117 13.25 3.09 2.02
CA PHE A 117 12.83 2.93 0.63
C PHE A 117 13.54 1.73 -0.01
N ILE A 118 12.79 0.89 -0.68
CA ILE A 118 13.28 -0.30 -1.35
C ILE A 118 12.85 -0.27 -2.82
N ARG A 119 13.80 -0.47 -3.73
CA ARG A 119 13.51 -0.73 -5.14
C ARG A 119 13.67 -2.22 -5.41
N LEU A 120 12.65 -2.81 -6.01
CA LEU A 120 12.60 -4.20 -6.48
C LEU A 120 12.63 -4.18 -8.03
N PRO A 121 13.82 -4.40 -8.65
CA PRO A 121 13.96 -4.19 -10.07
C PRO A 121 13.17 -5.22 -10.88
N ARG A 122 12.62 -4.79 -12.00
CA ARG A 122 12.01 -5.66 -13.00
C ARG A 122 12.97 -6.79 -13.41
N GLY A 123 12.43 -8.00 -13.54
CA GLY A 123 13.19 -9.19 -13.94
C GLY A 123 14.06 -9.78 -12.84
N VAL A 124 14.05 -9.22 -11.63
CA VAL A 124 14.85 -9.74 -10.50
C VAL A 124 13.93 -10.43 -9.50
N ALA A 125 14.25 -11.69 -9.19
CA ALA A 125 13.50 -12.47 -8.19
C ALA A 125 13.57 -11.82 -6.82
N HIS A 126 12.41 -11.65 -6.19
CA HIS A 126 12.30 -11.11 -4.84
C HIS A 126 11.12 -11.69 -4.06
N SER A 127 11.16 -11.51 -2.76
CA SER A 127 10.08 -11.83 -1.82
C SER A 127 10.18 -10.92 -0.61
N PHE A 128 9.10 -10.81 0.16
CA PHE A 128 9.11 -10.15 1.45
C PHE A 128 8.43 -11.00 2.52
N LYS A 129 8.77 -10.70 3.78
CA LYS A 129 8.10 -11.26 4.95
C LYS A 129 8.04 -10.21 6.05
N ASN A 130 6.88 -10.03 6.66
CA ASN A 130 6.76 -9.27 7.90
C ASN A 130 7.34 -10.13 9.05
N THR A 131 8.56 -9.82 9.45
CA THR A 131 9.26 -10.48 10.55
C THR A 131 9.06 -9.79 11.90
N GLY A 132 8.29 -8.70 11.92
CA GLY A 132 7.90 -7.99 13.13
C GLY A 132 6.70 -8.64 13.84
N ASN A 133 6.29 -8.02 14.93
CA ASN A 133 5.14 -8.43 15.75
C ASN A 133 3.91 -7.52 15.61
N VAL A 134 4.00 -6.54 14.73
CA VAL A 134 2.92 -5.64 14.34
C VAL A 134 2.71 -5.67 12.84
N GLU A 135 1.58 -5.18 12.36
CA GLU A 135 1.32 -5.01 10.94
C GLU A 135 2.38 -4.10 10.30
N ALA A 136 2.87 -4.47 9.13
CA ALA A 136 3.76 -3.62 8.34
C ALA A 136 2.93 -2.89 7.27
N LYS A 137 3.07 -1.56 7.18
CA LYS A 137 2.41 -0.73 6.17
C LYS A 137 3.40 -0.20 5.17
N VAL A 138 3.09 -0.38 3.92
CA VAL A 138 3.93 -0.05 2.78
C VAL A 138 3.16 0.83 1.80
N LEU A 139 3.77 1.91 1.35
CA LEU A 139 3.35 2.56 0.12
C LEU A 139 4.01 1.81 -1.04
N LEU A 140 3.18 1.15 -1.83
CA LEU A 140 3.57 0.44 -3.05
C LEU A 140 3.47 1.38 -4.25
N VAL A 141 4.52 1.44 -5.05
CA VAL A 141 4.55 2.12 -6.36
C VAL A 141 5.01 1.14 -7.41
N VAL A 142 4.24 1.01 -8.48
CA VAL A 142 4.49 0.09 -9.60
C VAL A 142 4.50 0.88 -10.91
N ALA A 143 5.54 0.76 -11.71
CA ALA A 143 5.69 1.47 -12.98
C ALA A 143 6.33 0.57 -14.07
N PRO A 144 5.72 0.52 -15.30
CA PRO A 144 4.40 1.05 -15.65
C PRO A 144 3.28 0.40 -14.84
N ALA A 145 2.07 0.94 -14.90
CA ALA A 145 0.90 0.34 -14.29
C ALA A 145 0.52 -0.99 -14.95
N GLY A 146 -0.27 -1.82 -14.24
CA GLY A 146 -0.76 -3.10 -14.75
C GLY A 146 -0.95 -4.15 -13.66
N LEU A 147 -0.12 -4.08 -12.60
CA LEU A 147 -0.18 -5.05 -11.49
C LEU A 147 -1.51 -5.00 -10.72
N GLU A 148 -2.22 -3.89 -10.73
CA GLU A 148 -3.55 -3.79 -10.10
C GLU A 148 -4.54 -4.83 -10.62
N LYS A 149 -4.39 -5.28 -11.87
CA LYS A 149 -5.22 -6.33 -12.47
C LYS A 149 -5.02 -7.69 -11.80
N PHE A 150 -3.80 -7.98 -11.37
CA PHE A 150 -3.51 -9.18 -10.59
C PHE A 150 -4.30 -9.18 -9.28
N PHE A 151 -4.31 -8.08 -8.54
CA PHE A 151 -5.06 -7.97 -7.28
C PHE A 151 -6.57 -8.07 -7.51
N GLU A 152 -7.08 -7.43 -8.57
CA GLU A 152 -8.50 -7.49 -8.94
C GLU A 152 -8.96 -8.90 -9.29
N GLU A 153 -8.13 -9.72 -9.97
CA GLU A 153 -8.46 -11.07 -10.38
C GLU A 153 -8.23 -12.11 -9.26
N ALA A 154 -7.12 -12.01 -8.55
CA ALA A 154 -6.70 -13.03 -7.60
C ALA A 154 -7.26 -12.83 -6.19
N PHE A 155 -7.37 -11.60 -5.71
CA PHE A 155 -7.71 -11.31 -4.33
C PHE A 155 -9.22 -11.11 -4.14
N TYR A 156 -9.67 -11.05 -2.89
CA TYR A 156 -11.06 -10.83 -2.52
C TYR A 156 -11.33 -9.35 -2.32
N PRO A 157 -12.39 -8.76 -2.93
CA PRO A 157 -12.76 -7.38 -2.67
C PRO A 157 -13.14 -7.20 -1.20
N VAL A 158 -12.72 -6.06 -0.63
CA VAL A 158 -13.02 -5.72 0.77
C VAL A 158 -14.23 -4.82 0.83
N GLU A 159 -15.35 -5.39 1.28
CA GLU A 159 -16.60 -4.65 1.56
C GLU A 159 -16.63 -4.17 3.02
N ASP A 160 -16.17 -5.01 3.93
CA ASP A 160 -16.05 -4.73 5.36
C ASP A 160 -14.59 -4.88 5.81
N ARG A 161 -13.97 -3.77 6.20
CA ARG A 161 -12.58 -3.76 6.66
C ARG A 161 -12.39 -4.39 8.04
N SER A 162 -13.45 -4.54 8.82
CA SER A 162 -13.41 -5.21 10.13
C SER A 162 -13.46 -6.75 10.01
N ALA A 163 -13.79 -7.26 8.83
CA ALA A 163 -13.81 -8.70 8.59
C ALA A 163 -12.42 -9.31 8.73
N ALA A 164 -12.37 -10.56 9.21
CA ALA A 164 -11.11 -11.31 9.35
C ALA A 164 -10.44 -11.53 7.98
N MET A 165 -9.12 -11.75 8.00
CA MET A 165 -8.36 -12.15 6.80
C MET A 165 -8.90 -13.49 6.28
N PRO A 166 -9.03 -13.65 4.95
CA PRO A 166 -9.46 -14.90 4.36
C PRO A 166 -8.43 -16.03 4.64
N PRO A 167 -8.85 -17.28 4.74
CA PRO A 167 -7.91 -18.38 4.93
C PRO A 167 -7.11 -18.67 3.65
N MET A 168 -5.89 -19.18 3.82
CA MET A 168 -5.10 -19.73 2.72
C MET A 168 -5.74 -21.05 2.28
N THR A 169 -6.28 -21.11 1.05
CA THR A 169 -6.94 -22.27 0.49
C THR A 169 -6.37 -22.65 -0.87
N GLU A 170 -6.56 -23.89 -1.30
CA GLU A 170 -6.18 -24.33 -2.65
C GLU A 170 -6.89 -23.50 -3.73
N ALA A 171 -8.17 -23.16 -3.50
CA ALA A 171 -8.94 -22.32 -4.42
C ALA A 171 -8.35 -20.91 -4.55
N PHE A 172 -7.88 -20.32 -3.46
CA PHE A 172 -7.17 -19.03 -3.51
C PHE A 172 -5.86 -19.16 -4.29
N MET A 173 -5.05 -20.19 -4.01
CA MET A 173 -3.81 -20.43 -4.72
C MET A 173 -4.02 -20.66 -6.22
N ALA A 174 -5.07 -21.39 -6.59
CA ALA A 174 -5.43 -21.57 -8.00
C ALA A 174 -5.73 -20.25 -8.71
N ARG A 175 -6.49 -19.35 -8.07
CA ARG A 175 -6.75 -17.99 -8.60
C ARG A 175 -5.46 -17.19 -8.78
N VAL A 176 -4.57 -17.22 -7.79
CA VAL A 176 -3.26 -16.54 -7.84
C VAL A 176 -2.44 -17.04 -9.03
N LEU A 177 -2.32 -18.37 -9.18
CA LEU A 177 -1.53 -18.99 -10.27
C LEU A 177 -2.16 -18.76 -11.65
N GLU A 178 -3.47 -18.61 -11.74
CA GLU A 178 -4.16 -18.28 -13.00
C GLU A 178 -3.97 -16.81 -13.39
N ALA A 179 -4.05 -15.88 -12.42
CA ALA A 179 -3.98 -14.44 -12.67
C ALA A 179 -2.55 -13.96 -12.95
N ALA A 180 -1.55 -14.53 -12.27
CA ALA A 180 -0.18 -14.06 -12.30
C ALA A 180 0.43 -13.93 -13.70
N PRO A 181 0.41 -14.96 -14.57
CA PRO A 181 1.03 -14.86 -15.89
C PRO A 181 0.34 -13.85 -16.81
N LYS A 182 -0.95 -13.58 -16.65
CA LYS A 182 -1.70 -12.56 -17.40
C LYS A 182 -1.12 -11.16 -17.15
N CYS A 183 -0.62 -10.93 -15.92
CA CYS A 183 -0.02 -9.66 -15.50
C CYS A 183 1.51 -9.64 -15.66
N GLY A 184 2.14 -10.69 -16.17
CA GLY A 184 3.59 -10.77 -16.27
C GLY A 184 4.29 -11.03 -14.95
N LEU A 185 3.57 -11.63 -14.00
CA LEU A 185 4.08 -12.07 -12.71
C LEU A 185 4.37 -13.57 -12.76
N GLU A 186 5.57 -13.98 -12.31
CA GLU A 186 6.00 -15.37 -12.24
C GLU A 186 6.36 -15.74 -10.81
N PHE A 187 5.66 -16.73 -10.24
CA PHE A 187 6.03 -17.31 -8.95
C PHE A 187 7.09 -18.39 -9.14
N LEU A 188 8.14 -18.33 -8.37
CA LEU A 188 9.21 -19.32 -8.39
C LEU A 188 8.93 -20.44 -7.39
N PRO A 189 9.35 -21.67 -7.69
CA PRO A 189 9.30 -22.76 -6.72
C PRO A 189 10.11 -22.39 -5.47
N PRO A 190 9.75 -22.90 -4.29
CA PRO A 190 10.58 -22.74 -3.10
C PRO A 190 12.01 -23.20 -3.40
N ALA A 191 13.01 -22.39 -2.99
CA ALA A 191 14.40 -22.81 -3.11
C ALA A 191 14.56 -24.17 -2.41
N GLN A 192 15.06 -25.16 -3.13
CA GLN A 192 15.41 -26.45 -2.51
C GLN A 192 16.53 -26.17 -1.49
N GLN A 193 16.24 -26.43 -0.23
CA GLN A 193 17.20 -26.32 0.88
C GLN A 193 18.18 -27.49 0.84
#